data_bb6118262ead46cb768c2dc752a74ea4
#
_entry.id   bb6118262ead46cb768c2dc752a74ea4
#
_cell.length_a   1.000
_cell.length_b   1.000
_cell.length_c   1.000
_cell.angle_alpha   90.00
_cell.angle_beta   90.00
_cell.angle_gamma   90.00
#
_symmetry.space_group_name_H-M   'P 1'
#
loop_
_entity.id
_entity.type
_entity.pdbx_description
1 polymer ?
#
loop_
_entity_poly.entity_id
_entity_poly.type
_entity_poly.pdbx_seq_one_letter_code
_entity_poly.pdbx_strand_id
1 'polypeptide(L)'
;MSNNSSGLDAGVYIPHHLTNLTYGKLPAGYGRVNSDGTVTELTTSTWTIAQTAEEAADMGFMAVHLDSLGWSLFMGVLFSWVFYAGAKKATSGVPGKLQNFVEIMVGWVDGLVKDTFHGRSSLIAPLALTIFMWVFLMNALDWVPVDLVPAIASALFGLEYFKIVPTADPNITFGMSISVFALIIFYSLKIKGVSGFSKELALNPFNHWIAIPFNLFLEVIGLITKPFSLALRLFGNIYASEVIFLLIALLPLYAQWMLNLPWAIFHLLIFPLQAFIFMVLTVVYLSQASEEH
;
A
#
# COMPACT_ATOMS: atom_id res chain seq x y z
N MET A 1 -21.46 27.87 -32.10
CA MET A 1 -20.72 28.69 -31.13
C MET A 1 -20.07 27.72 -30.15
N SER A 2 -18.83 27.34 -30.43
CA SER A 2 -18.05 26.42 -29.61
C SER A 2 -17.48 27.22 -28.42
N ASN A 3 -18.03 26.96 -27.24
CA ASN A 3 -17.41 27.42 -26.00
C ASN A 3 -16.13 26.63 -25.79
N ASN A 4 -15.04 27.22 -26.25
CA ASN A 4 -13.69 26.80 -25.87
C ASN A 4 -13.43 27.26 -24.42
N SER A 5 -14.03 26.60 -23.45
CA SER A 5 -13.56 26.67 -22.07
C SER A 5 -12.41 25.69 -21.94
N SER A 6 -11.20 26.19 -21.87
CA SER A 6 -9.97 25.48 -21.54
C SER A 6 -9.96 24.97 -20.08
N GLY A 7 -11.05 24.37 -19.66
CA GLY A 7 -11.14 23.66 -18.40
C GLY A 7 -10.97 22.17 -18.68
N LEU A 8 -10.03 21.53 -18.01
CA LEU A 8 -9.91 20.07 -17.99
C LEU A 8 -11.25 19.48 -17.59
N ASP A 9 -11.80 18.56 -18.40
CA ASP A 9 -13.03 17.87 -18.03
C ASP A 9 -12.73 16.91 -16.88
N ALA A 10 -13.27 17.21 -15.70
CA ALA A 10 -13.08 16.40 -14.50
C ALA A 10 -13.49 14.94 -14.70
N GLY A 11 -14.52 14.70 -15.51
CA GLY A 11 -15.03 13.37 -15.81
C GLY A 11 -14.06 12.50 -16.61
N VAL A 12 -13.11 13.10 -17.32
CA VAL A 12 -12.09 12.40 -18.12
C VAL A 12 -10.74 12.44 -17.39
N TYR A 13 -10.37 13.61 -16.85
CA TYR A 13 -9.06 13.83 -16.23
C TYR A 13 -8.85 12.96 -14.98
N ILE A 14 -9.81 12.93 -14.06
CA ILE A 14 -9.67 12.17 -12.81
C ILE A 14 -9.57 10.65 -13.07
N PRO A 15 -10.50 10.01 -13.82
CA PRO A 15 -10.38 8.57 -14.10
C PRO A 15 -9.09 8.21 -14.83
N HIS A 16 -8.62 9.05 -15.76
CA HIS A 16 -7.38 8.81 -16.48
C HIS A 16 -6.16 8.69 -15.54
N HIS A 17 -6.05 9.59 -14.54
CA HIS A 17 -4.93 9.56 -13.59
C HIS A 17 -5.06 8.50 -12.49
N LEU A 18 -6.28 8.01 -12.25
CA LEU A 18 -6.53 6.96 -11.25
C LEU A 18 -6.49 5.54 -11.83
N THR A 19 -6.40 5.40 -13.16
CA THR A 19 -6.31 4.08 -13.81
C THR A 19 -4.88 3.56 -13.78
N ASN A 20 -4.72 2.30 -13.38
CA ASN A 20 -3.43 1.63 -13.31
C ASN A 20 -3.07 0.94 -14.63
N LEU A 21 -1.78 0.72 -14.88
CA LEU A 21 -1.30 -0.13 -15.97
C LEU A 21 -1.66 -1.59 -15.66
N THR A 22 -2.79 -2.04 -16.19
CA THR A 22 -3.38 -3.33 -15.86
C THR A 22 -3.01 -4.40 -16.90
N TYR A 23 -2.48 -5.53 -16.44
CA TYR A 23 -2.24 -6.73 -17.24
C TYR A 23 -3.22 -7.82 -16.81
N GLY A 24 -4.03 -8.28 -17.74
CA GLY A 24 -5.09 -9.22 -17.42
C GLY A 24 -5.53 -10.04 -18.63
N LYS A 25 -6.52 -10.88 -18.42
CA LYS A 25 -7.08 -11.78 -19.42
C LYS A 25 -8.42 -11.23 -19.91
N LEU A 26 -8.50 -10.93 -21.21
CA LEU A 26 -9.76 -10.61 -21.87
C LEU A 26 -10.41 -11.88 -22.42
N PRO A 27 -11.75 -12.02 -22.34
CA PRO A 27 -12.46 -13.18 -22.86
C PRO A 27 -12.48 -13.22 -24.39
N ALA A 28 -12.72 -14.40 -24.96
CA ALA A 28 -13.01 -14.55 -26.39
C ALA A 28 -14.30 -13.83 -26.76
N GLY A 29 -14.35 -13.18 -27.90
CA GLY A 29 -15.49 -12.37 -28.36
C GLY A 29 -15.49 -10.93 -27.79
N TYR A 30 -14.45 -10.52 -27.06
CA TYR A 30 -14.33 -9.14 -26.59
C TYR A 30 -13.98 -8.19 -27.75
N GLY A 31 -14.78 -7.15 -27.92
CA GLY A 31 -14.56 -6.10 -28.92
C GLY A 31 -13.56 -5.05 -28.41
N ARG A 32 -12.29 -5.18 -28.78
CA ARG A 32 -11.23 -4.24 -28.40
C ARG A 32 -11.24 -3.01 -29.29
N VAL A 33 -11.32 -1.83 -28.70
CA VAL A 33 -11.21 -0.56 -29.42
C VAL A 33 -9.74 -0.19 -29.54
N ASN A 34 -9.22 -0.16 -30.76
CA ASN A 34 -7.83 0.26 -31.03
C ASN A 34 -7.68 1.79 -31.00
N SER A 35 -6.46 2.28 -30.93
CA SER A 35 -6.12 3.71 -30.93
C SER A 35 -6.60 4.47 -32.20
N ASP A 36 -6.88 3.75 -33.29
CA ASP A 36 -7.44 4.27 -34.53
C ASP A 36 -8.99 4.29 -34.56
N GLY A 37 -9.65 3.89 -33.46
CA GLY A 37 -11.10 3.81 -33.34
C GLY A 37 -11.73 2.56 -33.99
N THR A 38 -10.93 1.64 -34.53
CA THR A 38 -11.44 0.37 -35.07
C THR A 38 -11.67 -0.64 -33.94
N VAL A 39 -12.76 -1.42 -34.04
CA VAL A 39 -13.05 -2.49 -33.09
C VAL A 39 -12.57 -3.82 -33.66
N THR A 40 -11.64 -4.47 -32.96
CA THR A 40 -11.19 -5.82 -33.28
C THR A 40 -11.76 -6.81 -32.25
N GLU A 41 -12.51 -7.82 -32.73
CA GLU A 41 -12.98 -8.91 -31.86
C GLU A 41 -11.84 -9.91 -31.60
N LEU A 42 -11.60 -10.23 -30.30
CA LEU A 42 -10.65 -11.24 -29.90
C LEU A 42 -11.23 -12.63 -30.16
N THR A 43 -10.64 -13.39 -31.06
CA THR A 43 -11.07 -14.75 -31.40
C THR A 43 -10.82 -15.77 -30.30
N THR A 44 -9.84 -15.49 -29.42
CA THR A 44 -9.47 -16.34 -28.28
C THR A 44 -9.23 -15.47 -27.03
N SER A 45 -9.41 -16.07 -25.85
CA SER A 45 -9.05 -15.38 -24.62
C SER A 45 -7.54 -15.14 -24.56
N THR A 46 -7.15 -13.86 -24.43
CA THR A 46 -5.76 -13.43 -24.52
C THR A 46 -5.33 -12.63 -23.31
N TRP A 47 -4.08 -12.88 -22.84
CA TRP A 47 -3.44 -12.06 -21.83
C TRP A 47 -2.83 -10.83 -22.49
N THR A 48 -3.24 -9.64 -22.05
CA THR A 48 -2.79 -8.37 -22.66
C THR A 48 -2.78 -7.24 -21.65
N ILE A 49 -2.10 -6.15 -21.99
CA ILE A 49 -2.17 -4.89 -21.23
C ILE A 49 -3.44 -4.15 -21.67
N ALA A 50 -4.19 -3.62 -20.70
CA ALA A 50 -5.37 -2.81 -20.95
C ALA A 50 -4.99 -1.51 -21.69
N GLN A 51 -5.76 -1.17 -22.72
CA GLN A 51 -5.60 0.07 -23.48
C GLN A 51 -6.61 1.14 -23.06
N THR A 52 -7.70 0.72 -22.39
CA THR A 52 -8.71 1.64 -21.87
C THR A 52 -9.05 1.30 -20.43
N ALA A 53 -9.63 2.26 -19.70
CA ALA A 53 -10.10 2.03 -18.32
C ALA A 53 -11.23 0.98 -18.27
N GLU A 54 -12.04 0.88 -19.33
CA GLU A 54 -13.08 -0.12 -19.45
C GLU A 54 -12.49 -1.52 -19.61
N GLU A 55 -11.48 -1.69 -20.47
CA GLU A 55 -10.75 -2.96 -20.60
C GLU A 55 -10.13 -3.39 -19.27
N ALA A 56 -9.52 -2.45 -18.52
CA ALA A 56 -8.95 -2.74 -17.20
C ALA A 56 -10.00 -3.25 -16.21
N ALA A 57 -11.21 -2.69 -16.22
CA ALA A 57 -12.31 -3.13 -15.39
C ALA A 57 -12.85 -4.51 -15.80
N ASP A 58 -12.92 -4.78 -17.11
CA ASP A 58 -13.45 -6.04 -17.67
C ASP A 58 -12.47 -7.23 -17.50
N MET A 59 -11.18 -6.97 -17.28
CA MET A 59 -10.18 -8.01 -16.95
C MET A 59 -10.46 -8.71 -15.61
N GLY A 60 -11.26 -8.09 -14.74
CA GLY A 60 -11.75 -8.68 -13.50
C GLY A 60 -10.68 -8.88 -12.43
N PHE A 61 -10.97 -9.73 -11.45
CA PHE A 61 -10.16 -9.90 -10.24
C PHE A 61 -8.75 -10.49 -10.47
N MET A 62 -8.54 -11.25 -11.54
CA MET A 62 -7.24 -11.88 -11.83
C MET A 62 -6.25 -10.96 -12.56
N ALA A 63 -6.60 -9.69 -12.73
CA ALA A 63 -5.72 -8.70 -13.33
C ALA A 63 -4.63 -8.24 -12.34
N VAL A 64 -3.44 -7.96 -12.88
CA VAL A 64 -2.28 -7.49 -12.11
C VAL A 64 -1.94 -6.06 -12.52
N HIS A 65 -1.80 -5.18 -11.55
CA HIS A 65 -1.35 -3.81 -11.76
C HIS A 65 0.18 -3.78 -11.81
N LEU A 66 0.73 -3.72 -13.02
CA LEU A 66 2.19 -3.84 -13.24
C LEU A 66 2.96 -2.62 -12.71
N ASP A 67 2.39 -1.44 -12.80
CA ASP A 67 2.95 -0.19 -12.30
C ASP A 67 3.07 -0.20 -10.77
N SER A 68 1.98 -0.47 -10.07
CA SER A 68 1.96 -0.52 -8.60
C SER A 68 2.89 -1.62 -8.06
N LEU A 69 2.84 -2.81 -8.66
CA LEU A 69 3.71 -3.91 -8.27
C LEU A 69 5.19 -3.60 -8.55
N GLY A 70 5.48 -3.04 -9.73
CA GLY A 70 6.83 -2.66 -10.13
C GLY A 70 7.45 -1.63 -9.20
N TRP A 71 6.72 -0.54 -8.89
CA TRP A 71 7.18 0.48 -7.95
C TRP A 71 7.34 -0.05 -6.52
N SER A 72 6.40 -0.90 -6.07
CA SER A 72 6.51 -1.52 -4.75
C SER A 72 7.78 -2.37 -4.62
N LEU A 73 8.05 -3.24 -5.60
CA LEU A 73 9.27 -4.06 -5.62
C LEU A 73 10.52 -3.20 -5.74
N PHE A 74 10.51 -2.18 -6.59
CA PHE A 74 11.65 -1.27 -6.74
C PHE A 74 11.99 -0.58 -5.41
N MET A 75 11.01 -0.07 -4.68
CA MET A 75 11.23 0.55 -3.38
C MET A 75 11.72 -0.45 -2.33
N GLY A 76 11.22 -1.69 -2.35
CA GLY A 76 11.69 -2.77 -1.49
C GLY A 76 13.17 -3.13 -1.75
N VAL A 77 13.56 -3.23 -3.01
CA VAL A 77 14.95 -3.49 -3.41
C VAL A 77 15.84 -2.29 -3.08
N LEU A 78 15.37 -1.07 -3.34
CA LEU A 78 16.12 0.16 -3.08
C LEU A 78 16.47 0.30 -1.60
N PHE A 79 15.48 0.17 -0.71
CA PHE A 79 15.77 0.27 0.72
C PHE A 79 16.69 -0.87 1.19
N SER A 80 16.46 -2.09 0.74
CA SER A 80 17.32 -3.24 1.10
C SER A 80 18.75 -3.03 0.66
N TRP A 81 18.96 -2.49 -0.54
CA TRP A 81 20.28 -2.15 -1.07
C TRP A 81 20.95 -1.05 -0.25
N VAL A 82 20.25 0.02 0.11
CA VAL A 82 20.77 1.12 0.94
C VAL A 82 21.21 0.61 2.30
N PHE A 83 20.36 -0.20 2.97
CA PHE A 83 20.68 -0.76 4.27
C PHE A 83 21.83 -1.77 4.21
N TYR A 84 21.87 -2.61 3.18
CA TYR A 84 23.00 -3.53 2.93
C TYR A 84 24.31 -2.78 2.69
N ALA A 85 24.29 -1.72 1.89
CA ALA A 85 25.47 -0.89 1.61
C ALA A 85 25.98 -0.18 2.87
N GLY A 86 25.07 0.29 3.75
CA GLY A 86 25.41 0.85 5.05
C GLY A 86 26.02 -0.18 6.00
N ALA A 87 25.39 -1.36 6.12
CA ALA A 87 25.85 -2.45 6.96
C ALA A 87 27.22 -3.01 6.52
N LYS A 88 27.42 -3.19 5.21
CA LYS A 88 28.69 -3.70 4.65
C LYS A 88 29.89 -2.79 4.94
N LYS A 89 29.67 -1.49 5.07
CA LYS A 89 30.72 -0.49 5.35
C LYS A 89 30.79 -0.11 6.83
N ALA A 90 30.05 -0.81 7.69
CA ALA A 90 30.01 -0.52 9.11
C ALA A 90 31.40 -0.72 9.77
N THR A 91 31.83 0.29 10.50
CA THR A 91 33.08 0.31 11.24
C THR A 91 32.84 0.69 12.70
N SER A 92 33.69 0.22 13.62
CA SER A 92 33.61 0.58 15.05
C SER A 92 34.13 1.99 15.38
N GLY A 93 34.64 2.72 14.37
CA GLY A 93 35.10 4.10 14.49
C GLY A 93 33.98 5.13 14.28
N VAL A 94 34.37 6.35 13.86
CA VAL A 94 33.38 7.40 13.53
C VAL A 94 32.57 6.97 12.31
N PRO A 95 31.22 6.84 12.44
CA PRO A 95 30.39 6.34 11.35
C PRO A 95 30.31 7.34 10.19
N GLY A 96 30.35 6.83 8.96
CA GLY A 96 30.07 7.63 7.78
C GLY A 96 28.59 8.03 7.71
N LYS A 97 28.23 9.01 6.88
CA LYS A 97 26.84 9.54 6.80
C LYS A 97 25.78 8.45 6.56
N LEU A 98 26.04 7.51 5.66
CA LEU A 98 25.11 6.41 5.37
C LEU A 98 25.01 5.43 6.54
N GLN A 99 26.15 5.07 7.15
CA GLN A 99 26.18 4.20 8.32
C GLN A 99 25.41 4.83 9.48
N ASN A 100 25.64 6.11 9.76
CA ASN A 100 24.95 6.85 10.81
C ASN A 100 23.42 6.87 10.58
N PHE A 101 22.98 7.11 9.36
CA PHE A 101 21.55 7.04 9.01
C PHE A 101 20.95 5.65 9.30
N VAL A 102 21.60 4.58 8.84
CA VAL A 102 21.14 3.21 9.07
C VAL A 102 21.10 2.87 10.56
N GLU A 103 22.16 3.23 11.32
CA GLU A 103 22.23 2.99 12.76
C GLU A 103 21.14 3.73 13.54
N ILE A 104 20.86 5.00 13.17
CA ILE A 104 19.78 5.77 13.78
C ILE A 104 18.43 5.10 13.53
N MET A 105 18.14 4.70 12.28
CA MET A 105 16.89 4.05 11.93
C MET A 105 16.71 2.71 12.63
N VAL A 106 17.75 1.88 12.62
CA VAL A 106 17.72 0.56 13.31
C VAL A 106 17.56 0.75 14.81
N GLY A 107 18.35 1.64 15.43
CA GLY A 107 18.29 1.90 16.87
C GLY A 107 16.94 2.45 17.31
N TRP A 108 16.35 3.36 16.53
CA TRP A 108 15.05 3.94 16.82
C TRP A 108 13.92 2.88 16.76
N VAL A 109 13.89 2.06 15.69
CA VAL A 109 12.89 1.01 15.56
C VAL A 109 13.07 -0.09 16.60
N ASP A 110 14.31 -0.51 16.88
CA ASP A 110 14.62 -1.52 17.90
C ASP A 110 14.19 -1.06 19.30
N GLY A 111 14.43 0.22 19.64
CA GLY A 111 13.95 0.82 20.89
C GLY A 111 12.43 0.75 20.99
N LEU A 112 11.72 1.21 19.94
CA LEU A 112 10.26 1.21 19.91
C LEU A 112 9.67 -0.20 19.99
N VAL A 113 10.30 -1.17 19.32
CA VAL A 113 9.87 -2.58 19.40
C VAL A 113 10.08 -3.13 20.82
N LYS A 114 11.20 -2.82 21.48
CA LYS A 114 11.45 -3.24 22.87
C LYS A 114 10.45 -2.65 23.86
N ASP A 115 10.02 -1.41 23.64
CA ASP A 115 9.03 -0.76 24.49
C ASP A 115 7.61 -1.32 24.30
N THR A 116 7.32 -1.86 23.12
CA THR A 116 5.98 -2.33 22.74
C THR A 116 5.83 -3.85 22.84
N PHE A 117 6.89 -4.61 22.52
CA PHE A 117 6.90 -6.06 22.46
C PHE A 117 7.69 -6.67 23.62
N HIS A 118 7.00 -7.32 24.55
CA HIS A 118 7.60 -7.93 25.76
C HIS A 118 8.08 -9.38 25.55
N GLY A 119 7.86 -9.96 24.37
CA GLY A 119 8.29 -11.31 24.03
C GLY A 119 9.74 -11.37 23.53
N ARG A 120 10.30 -12.59 23.45
CA ARG A 120 11.63 -12.82 22.86
C ARG A 120 11.48 -13.25 21.40
N SER A 121 11.62 -12.34 20.46
CA SER A 121 11.66 -12.65 19.03
C SER A 121 12.69 -11.79 18.32
N SER A 122 13.65 -12.43 17.67
CA SER A 122 14.66 -11.74 16.84
C SER A 122 14.12 -11.26 15.50
N LEU A 123 12.91 -11.67 15.13
CA LEU A 123 12.30 -11.36 13.83
C LEU A 123 11.50 -10.04 13.85
N ILE A 124 10.97 -9.64 15.00
CA ILE A 124 9.99 -8.53 15.05
C ILE A 124 10.63 -7.18 14.76
N ALA A 125 11.83 -6.90 15.30
CA ALA A 125 12.51 -5.64 15.03
C ALA A 125 12.93 -5.48 13.55
N PRO A 126 13.56 -6.49 12.88
CA PRO A 126 13.81 -6.42 11.44
C PRO A 126 12.52 -6.31 10.61
N LEU A 127 11.45 -6.99 10.99
CA LEU A 127 10.15 -6.91 10.32
C LEU A 127 9.56 -5.50 10.43
N ALA A 128 9.56 -4.93 11.64
CA ALA A 128 9.08 -3.58 11.89
C ALA A 128 9.86 -2.55 11.06
N LEU A 129 11.18 -2.66 11.03
CA LEU A 129 12.05 -1.80 10.21
C LEU A 129 11.72 -1.93 8.71
N THR A 130 11.55 -3.15 8.23
CA THR A 130 11.21 -3.42 6.83
C THR A 130 9.87 -2.79 6.46
N ILE A 131 8.85 -3.00 7.27
CA ILE A 131 7.52 -2.43 7.06
C ILE A 131 7.58 -0.90 7.06
N PHE A 132 8.24 -0.31 8.08
CA PHE A 132 8.35 1.14 8.18
C PHE A 132 9.02 1.75 6.94
N MET A 133 10.20 1.27 6.59
CA MET A 133 10.99 1.82 5.49
C MET A 133 10.31 1.60 4.14
N TRP A 134 9.74 0.42 3.93
CA TRP A 134 9.08 0.10 2.67
C TRP A 134 7.82 0.95 2.47
N VAL A 135 6.93 1.01 3.46
CA VAL A 135 5.71 1.84 3.41
C VAL A 135 6.08 3.32 3.30
N PHE A 136 7.07 3.78 4.07
CA PHE A 136 7.55 5.16 4.01
C PHE A 136 8.01 5.54 2.60
N LEU A 137 8.84 4.72 1.96
CA LEU A 137 9.34 4.99 0.61
C LEU A 137 8.23 4.93 -0.44
N MET A 138 7.29 3.98 -0.33
CA MET A 138 6.14 3.94 -1.23
C MET A 138 5.26 5.18 -1.12
N ASN A 139 4.99 5.64 0.11
CA ASN A 139 4.22 6.87 0.33
C ASN A 139 4.97 8.13 -0.11
N ALA A 140 6.30 8.15 0.03
CA ALA A 140 7.13 9.27 -0.40
C ALA A 140 7.11 9.49 -1.92
N LEU A 141 6.73 8.49 -2.72
CA LEU A 141 6.53 8.65 -4.16
C LEU A 141 5.38 9.60 -4.50
N ASP A 142 4.41 9.75 -3.61
CA ASP A 142 3.29 10.68 -3.79
C ASP A 142 3.71 12.16 -3.71
N TRP A 143 4.94 12.43 -3.28
CA TRP A 143 5.57 13.75 -3.37
C TRP A 143 5.99 14.14 -4.80
N VAL A 144 6.12 13.15 -5.68
CA VAL A 144 6.44 13.39 -7.09
C VAL A 144 5.20 13.93 -7.79
N PRO A 145 5.29 15.03 -8.58
CA PRO A 145 4.13 15.54 -9.31
C PRO A 145 3.43 14.46 -10.13
N VAL A 146 2.10 14.36 -9.96
CA VAL A 146 1.26 13.28 -10.51
C VAL A 146 1.44 13.14 -12.03
N ASP A 147 1.60 14.26 -12.74
CA ASP A 147 1.73 14.28 -14.22
C ASP A 147 3.14 13.96 -14.72
N LEU A 148 4.18 14.11 -13.88
CA LEU A 148 5.57 14.08 -14.33
C LEU A 148 5.99 12.72 -14.89
N VAL A 149 5.76 11.66 -14.11
CA VAL A 149 6.22 10.31 -14.50
C VAL A 149 5.31 9.67 -15.54
N PRO A 150 3.96 9.82 -15.47
CA PRO A 150 3.09 9.41 -16.58
C PRO A 150 3.46 10.09 -17.91
N ALA A 151 3.76 11.41 -17.89
CA ALA A 151 4.20 12.11 -19.10
C ALA A 151 5.51 11.55 -19.69
N ILE A 152 6.47 11.19 -18.82
CA ILE A 152 7.72 10.55 -19.26
C ILE A 152 7.44 9.13 -19.78
N ALA A 153 6.58 8.36 -19.10
CA ALA A 153 6.23 7.00 -19.50
C ALA A 153 5.50 6.98 -20.85
N SER A 154 4.58 7.93 -21.08
CA SER A 154 3.89 8.09 -22.37
C SER A 154 4.85 8.49 -23.48
N ALA A 155 5.78 9.41 -23.23
CA ALA A 155 6.75 9.89 -24.22
C ALA A 155 7.80 8.82 -24.60
N LEU A 156 8.23 7.96 -23.66
CA LEU A 156 9.28 6.96 -23.89
C LEU A 156 8.73 5.59 -24.31
N PHE A 157 7.60 5.18 -23.76
CA PHE A 157 7.06 3.82 -23.91
C PHE A 157 5.68 3.79 -24.58
N GLY A 158 5.05 4.95 -24.82
CA GLY A 158 3.70 5.03 -25.40
C GLY A 158 2.61 4.49 -24.45
N LEU A 159 2.86 4.51 -23.14
CA LEU A 159 1.90 4.05 -22.14
C LEU A 159 0.92 5.18 -21.84
N GLU A 160 -0.38 4.92 -22.00
CA GLU A 160 -1.43 5.90 -21.74
C GLU A 160 -1.78 5.98 -20.25
N TYR A 161 -1.72 4.85 -19.55
CA TYR A 161 -2.01 4.75 -18.11
C TYR A 161 -0.77 4.31 -17.38
N PHE A 162 -0.38 5.07 -16.35
CA PHE A 162 0.77 4.74 -15.52
C PHE A 162 0.68 5.45 -14.17
N LYS A 163 0.64 4.68 -13.09
CA LYS A 163 0.54 5.18 -11.72
C LYS A 163 1.86 4.99 -10.97
N ILE A 164 2.24 5.98 -10.14
CA ILE A 164 3.55 5.95 -9.45
C ILE A 164 3.40 5.39 -8.05
N VAL A 165 2.28 5.66 -7.38
CA VAL A 165 2.11 5.42 -5.93
C VAL A 165 1.50 4.05 -5.69
N PRO A 166 2.29 3.05 -5.23
CA PRO A 166 1.78 1.69 -5.01
C PRO A 166 0.71 1.62 -3.92
N THR A 167 0.83 2.47 -2.89
CA THR A 167 -0.09 2.48 -1.75
C THR A 167 -1.46 3.10 -2.05
N ALA A 168 -1.62 3.74 -3.20
CA ALA A 168 -2.91 4.14 -3.75
C ALA A 168 -3.63 2.99 -4.48
N ASP A 169 -3.04 1.79 -4.54
CA ASP A 169 -3.65 0.57 -5.06
C ASP A 169 -4.12 -0.32 -3.89
N PRO A 170 -5.43 -0.64 -3.81
CA PRO A 170 -5.94 -1.52 -2.76
C PRO A 170 -5.31 -2.91 -2.80
N ASN A 171 -4.94 -3.45 -3.97
CA ASN A 171 -4.33 -4.77 -4.07
C ASN A 171 -2.99 -4.83 -3.32
N ILE A 172 -2.16 -3.80 -3.41
CA ILE A 172 -0.88 -3.70 -2.69
C ILE A 172 -1.12 -3.57 -1.19
N THR A 173 -2.02 -2.68 -0.77
CA THR A 173 -2.27 -2.43 0.65
C THR A 173 -2.92 -3.62 1.35
N PHE A 174 -3.87 -4.30 0.70
CA PHE A 174 -4.43 -5.55 1.19
C PHE A 174 -3.40 -6.68 1.18
N GLY A 175 -2.56 -6.78 0.16
CA GLY A 175 -1.47 -7.75 0.12
C GLY A 175 -0.54 -7.64 1.31
N MET A 176 -0.11 -6.42 1.66
CA MET A 176 0.72 -6.17 2.84
C MET A 176 -0.02 -6.49 4.14
N SER A 177 -1.26 -6.04 4.30
CA SER A 177 -2.00 -6.25 5.54
C SER A 177 -2.37 -7.73 5.75
N ILE A 178 -2.69 -8.47 4.70
CA ILE A 178 -2.94 -9.92 4.76
C ILE A 178 -1.65 -10.67 5.11
N SER A 179 -0.50 -10.22 4.59
CA SER A 179 0.81 -10.80 4.97
C SER A 179 1.10 -10.63 6.46
N VAL A 180 0.83 -9.44 7.01
CA VAL A 180 0.92 -9.17 8.45
C VAL A 180 -0.07 -10.04 9.23
N PHE A 181 -1.30 -10.16 8.75
CA PHE A 181 -2.32 -11.00 9.37
C PHE A 181 -1.91 -12.48 9.40
N ALA A 182 -1.34 -13.00 8.31
CA ALA A 182 -0.80 -14.35 8.28
C ALA A 182 0.31 -14.58 9.33
N LEU A 183 1.17 -13.55 9.54
CA LEU A 183 2.18 -13.59 10.60
C LEU A 183 1.54 -13.57 12.00
N ILE A 184 0.50 -12.78 12.23
CA ILE A 184 -0.24 -12.76 13.50
C ILE A 184 -0.80 -14.15 13.81
N ILE A 185 -1.50 -14.77 12.86
CA ILE A 185 -2.03 -16.14 13.04
C ILE A 185 -0.91 -17.14 13.25
N PHE A 186 0.18 -17.07 12.49
CA PHE A 186 1.33 -17.95 12.67
C PHE A 186 1.94 -17.85 14.06
N TYR A 187 2.15 -16.64 14.59
CA TYR A 187 2.69 -16.43 15.93
C TYR A 187 1.71 -16.89 17.02
N SER A 188 0.42 -16.60 16.89
CA SER A 188 -0.61 -17.10 17.80
C SER A 188 -0.61 -18.63 17.89
N LEU A 189 -0.57 -19.31 16.72
CA LEU A 189 -0.53 -20.78 16.66
C LEU A 189 0.79 -21.36 17.20
N LYS A 190 1.91 -20.69 16.96
CA LYS A 190 3.23 -21.14 17.40
C LYS A 190 3.41 -21.03 18.92
N ILE A 191 2.87 -20.00 19.54
CA ILE A 191 3.06 -19.70 20.97
C ILE A 191 1.95 -20.36 21.81
N LYS A 192 0.68 -20.14 21.46
CA LYS A 192 -0.47 -20.66 22.22
C LYS A 192 -0.83 -22.11 21.85
N GLY A 193 -0.32 -22.60 20.70
CA GLY A 193 -0.73 -23.87 20.12
C GLY A 193 -2.15 -23.82 19.56
N VAL A 194 -2.53 -24.85 18.79
CA VAL A 194 -3.88 -24.92 18.19
C VAL A 194 -4.98 -24.98 19.27
N SER A 195 -4.74 -25.70 20.35
CA SER A 195 -5.70 -25.84 21.46
C SER A 195 -5.89 -24.53 22.23
N GLY A 196 -4.81 -23.78 22.51
CA GLY A 196 -4.86 -22.49 23.19
C GLY A 196 -5.58 -21.44 22.33
N PHE A 197 -5.24 -21.35 21.07
CA PHE A 197 -5.88 -20.45 20.10
C PHE A 197 -7.38 -20.73 19.95
N SER A 198 -7.77 -22.02 19.85
CA SER A 198 -9.19 -22.40 19.76
C SER A 198 -9.96 -22.08 21.05
N LYS A 199 -9.33 -22.25 22.23
CA LYS A 199 -9.94 -21.87 23.50
C LYS A 199 -10.12 -20.35 23.61
N GLU A 200 -9.14 -19.56 23.18
CA GLU A 200 -9.22 -18.11 23.15
C GLU A 200 -10.40 -17.66 22.31
N LEU A 201 -10.56 -18.20 21.08
CA LEU A 201 -11.68 -17.87 20.20
C LEU A 201 -13.05 -18.28 20.77
N ALA A 202 -13.11 -19.40 21.51
CA ALA A 202 -14.37 -19.96 21.98
C ALA A 202 -14.84 -19.42 23.33
N LEU A 203 -13.89 -19.06 24.24
CA LEU A 203 -14.17 -18.73 25.60
C LEU A 203 -13.96 -17.25 25.97
N ASN A 204 -13.44 -16.44 25.09
CA ASN A 204 -13.36 -15.00 25.26
C ASN A 204 -14.46 -14.29 24.45
N PRO A 205 -15.11 -13.23 24.98
CA PRO A 205 -14.96 -12.65 26.31
C PRO A 205 -15.76 -13.36 27.41
N PHE A 206 -16.70 -14.24 27.08
CA PHE A 206 -17.58 -14.89 28.02
C PHE A 206 -17.18 -16.36 28.26
N ASN A 207 -16.68 -16.71 29.45
CA ASN A 207 -16.27 -18.06 29.79
C ASN A 207 -17.49 -18.95 30.15
N HIS A 208 -18.41 -19.13 29.18
CA HIS A 208 -19.60 -19.97 29.35
C HIS A 208 -19.91 -20.73 28.05
N TRP A 209 -20.20 -22.02 28.16
CA TRP A 209 -20.40 -22.85 26.94
C TRP A 209 -21.56 -22.40 26.04
N ILE A 210 -22.63 -21.81 26.61
CA ILE A 210 -23.75 -21.25 25.84
C ILE A 210 -23.31 -20.01 25.02
N ALA A 211 -22.28 -19.30 25.48
CA ALA A 211 -21.77 -18.09 24.81
C ALA A 211 -20.76 -18.39 23.64
N ILE A 212 -20.35 -19.65 23.45
CA ILE A 212 -19.38 -20.04 22.44
C ILE A 212 -19.72 -19.49 21.05
N PRO A 213 -20.95 -19.64 20.49
CA PRO A 213 -21.24 -19.12 19.15
C PRO A 213 -21.17 -17.59 19.09
N PHE A 214 -21.51 -16.91 20.16
CA PHE A 214 -21.41 -15.45 20.23
C PHE A 214 -19.95 -14.98 20.38
N ASN A 215 -19.17 -15.64 21.22
CA ASN A 215 -17.74 -15.37 21.36
C ASN A 215 -17.00 -15.59 20.06
N LEU A 216 -17.23 -16.71 19.38
CA LEU A 216 -16.64 -17.03 18.10
C LEU A 216 -16.97 -15.96 17.04
N PHE A 217 -18.22 -15.50 17.01
CA PHE A 217 -18.65 -14.45 16.09
C PHE A 217 -17.90 -13.14 16.36
N LEU A 218 -17.81 -12.70 17.62
CA LEU A 218 -17.10 -11.48 18.00
C LEU A 218 -15.60 -11.57 17.69
N GLU A 219 -14.96 -12.69 18.03
CA GLU A 219 -13.53 -12.86 17.87
C GLU A 219 -13.13 -12.97 16.39
N VAL A 220 -13.92 -13.69 15.58
CA VAL A 220 -13.71 -13.77 14.13
C VAL A 220 -13.86 -12.39 13.47
N ILE A 221 -14.87 -11.61 13.88
CA ILE A 221 -15.00 -10.22 13.38
C ILE A 221 -13.79 -9.40 13.80
N GLY A 222 -13.34 -9.50 15.06
CA GLY A 222 -12.16 -8.80 15.56
C GLY A 222 -10.90 -9.15 14.77
N LEU A 223 -10.69 -10.44 14.50
CA LEU A 223 -9.57 -10.92 13.69
C LEU A 223 -9.60 -10.39 12.24
N ILE A 224 -10.77 -10.44 11.58
CA ILE A 224 -10.93 -9.95 10.21
C ILE A 224 -10.79 -8.43 10.13
N THR A 225 -11.27 -7.71 11.13
CA THR A 225 -11.20 -6.25 11.18
C THR A 225 -9.75 -5.73 11.23
N LYS A 226 -8.81 -6.45 11.85
CA LYS A 226 -7.40 -6.04 11.95
C LYS A 226 -6.76 -5.80 10.57
N PRO A 227 -6.73 -6.77 9.62
CA PRO A 227 -6.14 -6.54 8.31
C PRO A 227 -6.93 -5.53 7.47
N PHE A 228 -8.26 -5.52 7.56
CA PHE A 228 -9.09 -4.54 6.84
C PHE A 228 -8.79 -3.11 7.30
N SER A 229 -8.78 -2.86 8.61
CA SER A 229 -8.46 -1.54 9.16
C SER A 229 -7.06 -1.07 8.76
N LEU A 230 -6.09 -1.97 8.74
CA LEU A 230 -4.71 -1.67 8.38
C LEU A 230 -4.59 -1.31 6.89
N ALA A 231 -5.20 -2.11 6.01
CA ALA A 231 -5.21 -1.87 4.56
C ALA A 231 -5.95 -0.60 4.18
N LEU A 232 -7.19 -0.43 4.68
CA LEU A 232 -8.02 0.73 4.35
C LEU A 232 -7.46 2.04 4.88
N ARG A 233 -6.74 2.03 5.99
CA ARG A 233 -6.08 3.21 6.52
C ARG A 233 -4.96 3.67 5.60
N LEU A 234 -4.13 2.73 5.11
CA LEU A 234 -3.03 3.04 4.21
C LEU A 234 -3.56 3.51 2.84
N PHE A 235 -4.43 2.70 2.22
CA PHE A 235 -5.07 3.02 0.95
C PHE A 235 -5.87 4.33 1.01
N GLY A 236 -6.75 4.46 2.01
CA GLY A 236 -7.67 5.59 2.10
C GLY A 236 -6.99 6.93 2.25
N ASN A 237 -5.91 7.02 3.03
CA ASN A 237 -5.16 8.26 3.21
C ASN A 237 -4.47 8.70 1.90
N ILE A 238 -3.83 7.77 1.21
CA ILE A 238 -3.07 8.09 -0.01
C ILE A 238 -4.02 8.36 -1.18
N TYR A 239 -5.03 7.50 -1.39
CA TYR A 239 -6.01 7.68 -2.44
C TYR A 239 -6.81 8.98 -2.29
N ALA A 240 -7.25 9.31 -1.05
CA ALA A 240 -7.95 10.56 -0.80
C ALA A 240 -7.05 11.77 -1.08
N SER A 241 -5.77 11.69 -0.76
CA SER A 241 -4.81 12.73 -1.04
C SER A 241 -4.61 12.96 -2.55
N GLU A 242 -4.42 11.89 -3.32
CA GLU A 242 -4.35 11.94 -4.78
C GLU A 242 -5.59 12.64 -5.37
N VAL A 243 -6.78 12.22 -4.97
CA VAL A 243 -8.03 12.82 -5.44
C VAL A 243 -8.11 14.30 -5.10
N ILE A 244 -7.68 14.72 -3.91
CA ILE A 244 -7.70 16.14 -3.52
C ILE A 244 -6.70 16.96 -4.34
N PHE A 245 -5.50 16.45 -4.62
CA PHE A 245 -4.55 17.11 -5.51
C PHE A 245 -5.13 17.29 -6.92
N LEU A 246 -5.78 16.25 -7.47
CA LEU A 246 -6.44 16.32 -8.77
C LEU A 246 -7.59 17.34 -8.77
N LEU A 247 -8.39 17.40 -7.71
CA LEU A 247 -9.46 18.38 -7.58
C LEU A 247 -8.91 19.82 -7.48
N ILE A 248 -7.81 20.04 -6.76
CA ILE A 248 -7.16 21.35 -6.68
C ILE A 248 -6.62 21.76 -8.05
N ALA A 249 -6.09 20.81 -8.85
CA ALA A 249 -5.58 21.07 -10.19
C ALA A 249 -6.66 21.56 -11.18
N LEU A 250 -7.94 21.24 -10.94
CA LEU A 250 -9.06 21.71 -11.74
C LEU A 250 -9.51 23.15 -11.42
N LEU A 251 -9.02 23.73 -10.33
CA LEU A 251 -9.36 25.08 -9.95
C LEU A 251 -8.61 26.11 -10.78
N PRO A 252 -9.13 27.37 -10.89
CA PRO A 252 -8.39 28.46 -11.53
C PRO A 252 -7.02 28.69 -10.85
N LEU A 253 -6.01 29.04 -11.63
CA LEU A 253 -4.61 29.14 -11.20
C LEU A 253 -4.41 30.01 -9.92
N TYR A 254 -5.21 31.07 -9.77
CA TYR A 254 -5.14 31.95 -8.59
C TYR A 254 -5.61 31.28 -7.28
N ALA A 255 -6.47 30.25 -7.38
CA ALA A 255 -6.96 29.50 -6.21
C ALA A 255 -6.09 28.27 -5.92
N GLN A 256 -5.44 27.70 -6.95
CA GLN A 256 -4.64 26.49 -6.80
C GLN A 256 -3.52 26.63 -5.78
N TRP A 257 -2.71 27.71 -5.85
CA TRP A 257 -1.57 27.88 -4.95
C TRP A 257 -2.00 28.05 -3.48
N MET A 258 -3.15 28.71 -3.24
CA MET A 258 -3.68 28.93 -1.90
C MET A 258 -4.10 27.62 -1.22
N LEU A 259 -4.63 26.66 -1.96
CA LEU A 259 -5.08 25.36 -1.44
C LEU A 259 -3.98 24.31 -1.53
N ASN A 260 -3.16 24.32 -2.58
CA ASN A 260 -2.12 23.32 -2.80
C ASN A 260 -1.01 23.40 -1.75
N LEU A 261 -0.59 24.62 -1.36
CA LEU A 261 0.48 24.79 -0.38
C LEU A 261 0.13 24.21 1.01
N PRO A 262 -0.99 24.57 1.66
CA PRO A 262 -1.38 23.96 2.93
C PRO A 262 -1.59 22.45 2.82
N TRP A 263 -2.18 21.99 1.72
CA TRP A 263 -2.42 20.57 1.49
C TRP A 263 -1.11 19.79 1.32
N ALA A 264 -0.16 20.31 0.56
CA ALA A 264 1.16 19.71 0.39
C ALA A 264 1.93 19.60 1.71
N ILE A 265 1.89 20.66 2.57
CA ILE A 265 2.51 20.62 3.89
C ILE A 265 1.85 19.56 4.77
N PHE A 266 0.53 19.50 4.80
CA PHE A 266 -0.22 18.49 5.54
C PHE A 266 0.12 17.08 5.06
N HIS A 267 0.19 16.88 3.75
CA HIS A 267 0.49 15.61 3.13
C HIS A 267 1.93 15.14 3.44
N LEU A 268 2.90 16.07 3.49
CA LEU A 268 4.27 15.76 3.91
C LEU A 268 4.34 15.17 5.32
N LEU A 269 3.45 15.59 6.23
CA LEU A 269 3.38 15.05 7.58
C LEU A 269 2.70 13.67 7.64
N ILE A 270 1.79 13.40 6.71
CA ILE A 270 1.04 12.14 6.66
C ILE A 270 1.95 10.96 6.27
N PHE A 271 2.90 11.12 5.35
CA PHE A 271 3.75 10.02 4.87
C PHE A 271 4.49 9.27 5.99
N PRO A 272 5.31 9.96 6.80
CA PRO A 272 6.03 9.30 7.90
C PRO A 272 5.05 8.81 8.98
N LEU A 273 4.01 9.58 9.28
CA LEU A 273 3.00 9.22 10.27
C LEU A 273 2.28 7.92 9.87
N GLN A 274 1.89 7.78 8.61
CA GLN A 274 1.18 6.60 8.13
C GLN A 274 2.07 5.35 8.16
N ALA A 275 3.33 5.46 7.74
CA ALA A 275 4.30 4.38 7.82
C ALA A 275 4.57 3.97 9.29
N PHE A 276 4.68 4.96 10.17
CA PHE A 276 4.85 4.75 11.60
C PHE A 276 3.65 4.03 12.22
N ILE A 277 2.42 4.48 11.95
CA ILE A 277 1.20 3.85 12.47
C ILE A 277 1.08 2.41 11.98
N PHE A 278 1.37 2.16 10.70
CA PHE A 278 1.31 0.80 10.14
C PHE A 278 2.30 -0.14 10.86
N MET A 279 3.53 0.31 11.05
CA MET A 279 4.58 -0.43 11.78
C MET A 279 4.16 -0.70 13.23
N VAL A 280 3.77 0.35 13.97
CA VAL A 280 3.42 0.23 15.40
C VAL A 280 2.24 -0.72 15.60
N LEU A 281 1.18 -0.59 14.80
CA LEU A 281 0.03 -1.49 14.89
C LEU A 281 0.41 -2.94 14.58
N THR A 282 1.31 -3.15 13.62
CA THR A 282 1.82 -4.51 13.33
C THR A 282 2.54 -5.09 14.55
N VAL A 283 3.41 -4.30 15.21
CA VAL A 283 4.13 -4.74 16.40
C VAL A 283 3.16 -5.00 17.57
N VAL A 284 2.19 -4.11 17.78
CA VAL A 284 1.15 -4.28 18.81
C VAL A 284 0.33 -5.56 18.58
N TYR A 285 -0.11 -5.81 17.36
CA TYR A 285 -0.87 -7.02 17.04
C TYR A 285 -0.04 -8.29 17.21
N LEU A 286 1.25 -8.26 16.87
CA LEU A 286 2.15 -9.37 17.12
C LEU A 286 2.44 -9.56 18.61
N SER A 287 2.50 -8.48 19.40
CA SER A 287 2.61 -8.55 20.86
C SER A 287 1.40 -9.24 21.47
N GLN A 288 0.18 -8.80 21.14
CA GLN A 288 -1.07 -9.42 21.58
C GLN A 288 -1.16 -10.91 21.19
N ALA A 289 -0.72 -11.24 19.96
CA ALA A 289 -0.69 -12.62 19.50
C ALA A 289 0.30 -13.50 20.28
N SER A 290 1.31 -12.88 20.91
CA SER A 290 2.39 -13.56 21.63
C SER A 290 2.16 -13.63 23.16
N GLU A 291 1.15 -12.96 23.69
CA GLU A 291 0.80 -13.00 25.12
C GLU A 291 0.09 -14.32 25.44
N GLU A 292 0.62 -15.05 26.43
CA GLU A 292 -0.03 -16.22 27.01
C GLU A 292 -1.05 -15.73 28.06
N HIS A 293 -2.31 -16.09 27.90
CA HIS A 293 -3.37 -15.89 28.90
C HIS A 293 -3.61 -17.15 29.75
#